data_93ab800acddaa271fd0fc75be265dc5a
#
_entry.id   93ab800acddaa271fd0fc75be265dc5a
#
_cell.length_a   1.000
_cell.length_b   1.000
_cell.length_c   1.000
_cell.angle_alpha   90.00
_cell.angle_beta   90.00
_cell.angle_gamma   90.00
#
_symmetry.space_group_name_H-M   'P 1'
#
loop_
_entity.id
_entity.type
_entity.pdbx_description
1 polymer ?
#
loop_
_entity_poly.entity_id
_entity_poly.type
_entity_poly.pdbx_seq_one_letter_code
_entity_poly.pdbx_strand_id
1 'polypeptide(L)'
;MSLIDLKRSTRPVNRWCVPVALVTLSLAANFASAQENLEKFDSTRSALEQWVETERLISKEQQELELSREVMAERIGLVKREIESFDQRIKEAEASISEADKKRDELVQQNEALKEASASLKGILESLEKRTLELVAQIPHPIQERVKPLTQRIPAPGTETKLSTSERFQNVVGVLNEINKFNRDITVVSEVRQLEDGTSAEVTALYLGIGHSFYSGANGTIAGVGTATEKGWEWKAANESAAEIAKAIAILQNEQIASFVLIPVEVE
;
A
#
# COMPACT_ATOMS: atom_id res chain seq x y z
N MET A 1 39.41 -7.70 -32.72
CA MET A 1 39.87 -7.29 -34.06
C MET A 1 41.18 -6.58 -33.90
N SER A 2 42.18 -7.10 -34.40
CA SER A 2 43.45 -6.74 -34.98
C SER A 2 44.61 -7.62 -34.48
N LEU A 3 44.94 -8.53 -35.32
CA LEU A 3 46.15 -9.38 -35.31
C LEU A 3 47.37 -8.48 -35.58
N ILE A 4 48.38 -8.57 -34.73
CA ILE A 4 49.73 -8.07 -35.07
C ILE A 4 50.65 -9.27 -35.15
N ASP A 5 51.00 -9.59 -36.44
CA ASP A 5 52.02 -10.51 -36.88
C ASP A 5 53.39 -10.06 -36.38
N LEU A 6 54.13 -10.89 -35.67
CA LEU A 6 55.54 -10.70 -35.36
C LEU A 6 56.37 -11.64 -36.24
N LYS A 7 56.87 -11.05 -37.26
CA LYS A 7 57.78 -11.64 -38.30
C LYS A 7 59.16 -11.90 -37.68
N ARG A 8 59.54 -13.16 -37.55
CA ARG A 8 60.89 -13.67 -37.19
C ARG A 8 61.86 -13.41 -38.30
N SER A 9 62.89 -12.58 -38.03
CA SER A 9 64.03 -12.40 -38.97
C SER A 9 65.20 -13.22 -38.46
N THR A 10 65.53 -14.26 -39.21
CA THR A 10 66.76 -15.02 -39.10
C THR A 10 67.79 -14.43 -40.03
N ARG A 11 69.00 -14.11 -39.59
CA ARG A 11 70.13 -13.80 -40.39
C ARG A 11 71.21 -14.84 -40.20
N PRO A 12 71.91 -15.27 -41.31
CA PRO A 12 72.86 -16.37 -41.33
C PRO A 12 74.27 -15.92 -40.98
N VAL A 13 75.02 -16.87 -40.42
CA VAL A 13 76.43 -16.80 -40.09
C VAL A 13 77.25 -17.05 -41.37
N ASN A 14 78.17 -16.17 -41.66
CA ASN A 14 79.14 -16.39 -42.70
C ASN A 14 80.52 -16.79 -42.15
N ARG A 15 80.93 -18.01 -42.51
CA ARG A 15 82.31 -18.56 -42.38
C ARG A 15 83.19 -18.05 -43.54
N TRP A 16 84.37 -17.63 -43.24
CA TRP A 16 85.49 -17.79 -44.23
C TRP A 16 86.87 -17.87 -43.55
N CYS A 17 87.65 -18.72 -44.14
CA CYS A 17 88.93 -19.32 -43.82
C CYS A 17 90.16 -18.48 -44.16
N VAL A 18 91.24 -18.61 -43.34
CA VAL A 18 92.66 -19.01 -43.53
C VAL A 18 93.41 -18.51 -44.82
N PRO A 19 94.76 -18.24 -44.86
CA PRO A 19 95.86 -19.00 -44.24
C PRO A 19 97.15 -18.19 -43.81
N VAL A 20 97.97 -18.79 -42.99
CA VAL A 20 99.42 -19.20 -42.98
C VAL A 20 100.48 -18.30 -43.58
N ALA A 21 101.56 -17.95 -42.83
CA ALA A 21 103.01 -18.06 -43.06
C ALA A 21 103.78 -17.49 -41.85
N LEU A 22 104.44 -18.28 -41.14
CA LEU A 22 105.78 -18.87 -41.13
C LEU A 22 106.91 -17.95 -40.61
N VAL A 23 107.36 -18.27 -39.40
CA VAL A 23 108.68 -18.58 -38.91
C VAL A 23 109.73 -17.46 -38.75
N THR A 24 110.29 -17.49 -37.57
CA THR A 24 111.57 -17.13 -36.97
C THR A 24 111.72 -15.83 -36.24
N LEU A 25 111.86 -15.85 -34.93
CA LEU A 25 113.08 -15.57 -34.22
C LEU A 25 112.97 -15.92 -32.76
N SER A 26 113.71 -16.91 -32.38
CA SER A 26 113.84 -17.52 -31.08
C SER A 26 114.72 -16.67 -30.18
N LEU A 27 114.42 -16.66 -28.87
CA LEU A 27 115.22 -16.38 -27.68
C LEU A 27 115.06 -15.00 -27.00
N ALA A 28 114.25 -14.10 -27.42
CA ALA A 28 113.83 -13.03 -26.50
C ALA A 28 112.43 -13.23 -26.01
N ALA A 29 111.76 -14.35 -26.31
CA ALA A 29 110.37 -14.62 -26.14
C ALA A 29 109.98 -15.29 -24.81
N ASN A 30 110.91 -15.60 -23.93
CA ASN A 30 110.52 -16.32 -22.67
C ASN A 30 110.19 -15.43 -21.48
N PHE A 31 110.46 -14.11 -21.60
CA PHE A 31 109.98 -13.17 -20.56
C PHE A 31 108.69 -12.42 -20.98
N ALA A 32 108.51 -12.17 -22.27
CA ALA A 32 107.27 -11.59 -22.80
C ALA A 32 106.09 -12.57 -22.74
N SER A 33 106.38 -13.86 -22.95
CA SER A 33 105.29 -14.88 -22.90
C SER A 33 104.78 -15.15 -21.49
N ALA A 34 105.56 -14.87 -20.42
CA ALA A 34 105.04 -15.01 -19.03
C ALA A 34 104.11 -13.83 -18.65
N GLN A 35 104.42 -12.64 -19.16
CA GLN A 35 103.62 -11.44 -18.91
C GLN A 35 102.33 -11.45 -19.75
N GLU A 36 102.48 -11.85 -21.04
CA GLU A 36 101.31 -12.04 -21.91
C GLU A 36 100.36 -13.14 -21.44
N ASN A 37 100.89 -14.21 -20.81
CA ASN A 37 100.11 -15.25 -20.19
C ASN A 37 99.41 -14.78 -18.91
N LEU A 38 100.10 -13.95 -18.10
CA LEU A 38 99.43 -13.33 -16.91
C LEU A 38 98.28 -12.39 -17.32
N GLU A 39 98.52 -11.52 -18.30
CA GLU A 39 97.43 -10.62 -18.81
C GLU A 39 96.30 -11.43 -19.46
N LYS A 40 96.64 -12.54 -20.19
CA LYS A 40 95.61 -13.46 -20.71
C LYS A 40 94.83 -14.20 -19.58
N PHE A 41 95.51 -14.58 -18.48
CA PHE A 41 94.88 -15.15 -17.32
C PHE A 41 93.98 -14.17 -16.61
N ASP A 42 94.44 -12.90 -16.45
CA ASP A 42 93.61 -11.87 -15.77
C ASP A 42 92.47 -11.47 -16.70
N SER A 43 92.65 -11.42 -18.04
CA SER A 43 91.53 -11.11 -18.93
C SER A 43 90.53 -12.29 -19.03
N THR A 44 90.97 -13.52 -19.01
CA THR A 44 90.11 -14.71 -18.96
C THR A 44 89.39 -14.80 -17.62
N ARG A 45 90.02 -14.46 -16.51
CA ARG A 45 89.47 -14.42 -15.21
C ARG A 45 88.36 -13.33 -15.16
N SER A 46 88.64 -12.10 -15.61
CA SER A 46 87.72 -11.03 -15.73
C SER A 46 86.50 -11.38 -16.63
N ALA A 47 86.75 -12.05 -17.78
CA ALA A 47 85.69 -12.55 -18.66
C ALA A 47 84.82 -13.64 -18.02
N LEU A 48 85.43 -14.50 -17.18
CA LEU A 48 84.76 -15.54 -16.42
C LEU A 48 83.90 -14.93 -15.25
N GLU A 49 84.46 -13.92 -14.60
CA GLU A 49 83.76 -13.18 -13.55
C GLU A 49 82.55 -12.45 -14.17
N GLN A 50 82.69 -11.78 -15.30
CA GLN A 50 81.59 -11.15 -16.05
C GLN A 50 80.57 -12.17 -16.54
N TRP A 51 80.99 -13.32 -17.00
CA TRP A 51 80.11 -14.39 -17.45
C TRP A 51 79.29 -14.93 -16.29
N VAL A 52 79.97 -15.23 -15.13
CA VAL A 52 79.27 -15.68 -13.89
C VAL A 52 78.26 -14.62 -13.38
N GLU A 53 78.64 -13.34 -13.40
CA GLU A 53 77.75 -12.24 -13.04
C GLU A 53 76.56 -12.13 -13.98
N THR A 54 76.75 -12.27 -15.27
CA THR A 54 75.72 -12.27 -16.30
C THR A 54 74.75 -13.43 -16.10
N GLU A 55 75.30 -14.64 -15.88
CA GLU A 55 74.47 -15.85 -15.62
C GLU A 55 73.66 -15.71 -14.32
N ARG A 56 74.24 -15.08 -13.31
CA ARG A 56 73.58 -14.78 -12.06
C ARG A 56 72.43 -13.77 -12.23
N LEU A 57 72.63 -12.72 -13.03
CA LEU A 57 71.63 -11.76 -13.40
C LEU A 57 70.49 -12.41 -14.20
N ILE A 58 70.86 -13.24 -15.22
CA ILE A 58 69.84 -13.98 -16.01
C ILE A 58 69.02 -14.88 -15.14
N SER A 59 69.66 -15.66 -14.23
CA SER A 59 68.95 -16.53 -13.29
C SER A 59 67.99 -15.74 -12.37
N LYS A 60 68.46 -14.58 -11.87
CA LYS A 60 67.66 -13.71 -11.03
C LYS A 60 66.47 -13.12 -11.80
N GLU A 61 66.72 -12.61 -13.01
CA GLU A 61 65.62 -12.07 -13.84
C GLU A 61 64.59 -13.17 -14.23
N GLN A 62 65.06 -14.39 -14.49
CA GLN A 62 64.18 -15.53 -14.79
C GLN A 62 63.27 -15.83 -13.56
N GLN A 63 63.84 -15.88 -12.36
CA GLN A 63 63.08 -16.09 -11.13
C GLN A 63 62.08 -14.96 -10.89
N GLU A 64 62.48 -13.70 -11.06
CA GLU A 64 61.61 -12.54 -10.90
C GLU A 64 60.48 -12.54 -11.95
N LEU A 65 60.80 -12.96 -13.21
CA LEU A 65 59.81 -13.09 -14.27
C LEU A 65 58.78 -14.20 -13.95
N GLU A 66 59.23 -15.37 -13.49
CA GLU A 66 58.33 -16.46 -13.09
C GLU A 66 57.42 -16.04 -11.93
N LEU A 67 57.98 -15.43 -10.91
CA LEU A 67 57.20 -14.90 -9.77
C LEU A 67 56.20 -13.85 -10.23
N SER A 68 56.60 -12.93 -11.09
CA SER A 68 55.74 -11.90 -11.63
C SER A 68 54.61 -12.48 -12.48
N ARG A 69 54.90 -13.53 -13.27
CA ARG A 69 53.87 -14.26 -14.04
C ARG A 69 52.84 -14.95 -13.13
N GLU A 70 53.31 -15.59 -12.07
CA GLU A 70 52.45 -16.25 -11.09
C GLU A 70 51.53 -15.25 -10.39
N VAL A 71 52.08 -14.14 -9.90
CA VAL A 71 51.28 -13.05 -9.27
C VAL A 71 50.27 -12.44 -10.25
N MET A 72 50.66 -12.26 -11.53
CA MET A 72 49.73 -11.76 -12.54
C MET A 72 48.63 -12.78 -12.86
N ALA A 73 48.96 -14.07 -12.93
CA ALA A 73 47.96 -15.13 -13.13
C ALA A 73 46.96 -15.19 -11.99
N GLU A 74 47.42 -15.09 -10.74
CA GLU A 74 46.52 -15.00 -9.56
C GLU A 74 45.63 -13.76 -9.59
N ARG A 75 46.21 -12.58 -9.96
CA ARG A 75 45.43 -11.35 -10.10
C ARG A 75 44.36 -11.46 -11.19
N ILE A 76 44.69 -12.05 -12.33
CA ILE A 76 43.71 -12.30 -13.39
C ILE A 76 42.61 -13.23 -12.91
N GLY A 77 42.97 -14.29 -12.15
CA GLY A 77 42.00 -15.21 -11.54
C GLY A 77 41.09 -14.52 -10.53
N LEU A 78 41.64 -13.61 -9.74
CA LEU A 78 40.84 -12.80 -8.79
C LEU A 78 39.83 -11.89 -9.51
N VAL A 79 40.34 -11.11 -10.47
CA VAL A 79 39.49 -10.17 -11.24
C VAL A 79 38.41 -10.90 -12.03
N LYS A 80 38.68 -12.08 -12.57
CA LYS A 80 37.66 -12.89 -13.25
C LYS A 80 36.53 -13.29 -12.26
N ARG A 81 36.88 -13.75 -11.08
CA ARG A 81 35.87 -14.10 -10.02
C ARG A 81 35.09 -12.87 -9.59
N GLU A 82 35.72 -11.71 -9.50
CA GLU A 82 35.07 -10.46 -9.17
C GLU A 82 34.06 -10.03 -10.24
N ILE A 83 34.45 -10.14 -11.53
CA ILE A 83 33.53 -9.89 -12.66
C ILE A 83 32.33 -10.85 -12.59
N GLU A 84 32.56 -12.15 -12.41
CA GLU A 84 31.47 -13.13 -12.28
C GLU A 84 30.52 -12.79 -11.10
N SER A 85 31.08 -12.34 -9.96
CA SER A 85 30.31 -11.89 -8.81
C SER A 85 29.47 -10.65 -9.11
N PHE A 86 30.03 -9.68 -9.82
CA PHE A 86 29.28 -8.48 -10.24
C PHE A 86 28.19 -8.82 -11.25
N ASP A 87 28.46 -9.67 -12.23
CA ASP A 87 27.45 -10.11 -13.19
C ASP A 87 26.28 -10.82 -12.50
N GLN A 88 26.57 -11.65 -11.51
CA GLN A 88 25.53 -12.30 -10.71
C GLN A 88 24.70 -11.27 -9.93
N ARG A 89 25.35 -10.32 -9.28
CA ARG A 89 24.66 -9.24 -8.53
C ARG A 89 23.82 -8.34 -9.44
N ILE A 90 24.28 -8.07 -10.65
CA ILE A 90 23.51 -7.31 -11.64
C ILE A 90 22.24 -8.07 -12.02
N LYS A 91 22.34 -9.36 -12.33
CA LYS A 91 21.18 -10.21 -12.66
C LYS A 91 20.16 -10.27 -11.51
N GLU A 92 20.64 -10.41 -10.28
CA GLU A 92 19.78 -10.40 -9.10
C GLU A 92 19.09 -9.05 -8.90
N ALA A 93 19.81 -7.95 -9.09
CA ALA A 93 19.25 -6.60 -9.01
C ALA A 93 18.21 -6.35 -10.11
N GLU A 94 18.48 -6.74 -11.35
CA GLU A 94 17.54 -6.63 -12.47
C GLU A 94 16.27 -7.45 -12.23
N ALA A 95 16.40 -8.67 -11.71
CA ALA A 95 15.26 -9.50 -11.34
C ALA A 95 14.41 -8.85 -10.22
N SER A 96 15.08 -8.31 -9.20
CA SER A 96 14.42 -7.60 -8.09
C SER A 96 13.70 -6.33 -8.57
N ILE A 97 14.29 -5.55 -9.46
CA ILE A 97 13.67 -4.38 -10.08
C ILE A 97 12.42 -4.80 -10.86
N SER A 98 12.52 -5.84 -11.69
CA SER A 98 11.38 -6.35 -12.47
C SER A 98 10.22 -6.81 -11.58
N GLU A 99 10.53 -7.49 -10.47
CA GLU A 99 9.52 -7.91 -9.50
C GLU A 99 8.87 -6.70 -8.78
N ALA A 100 9.68 -5.72 -8.38
CA ALA A 100 9.20 -4.49 -7.76
C ALA A 100 8.30 -3.68 -8.71
N ASP A 101 8.64 -3.60 -9.99
CA ASP A 101 7.83 -2.91 -11.00
C ASP A 101 6.47 -3.61 -11.20
N LYS A 102 6.46 -4.94 -11.31
CA LYS A 102 5.19 -5.70 -11.39
C LYS A 102 4.31 -5.45 -10.18
N LYS A 103 4.89 -5.49 -8.98
CA LYS A 103 4.15 -5.25 -7.74
C LYS A 103 3.64 -3.82 -7.63
N ARG A 104 4.41 -2.85 -8.12
CA ARG A 104 3.96 -1.46 -8.20
C ARG A 104 2.76 -1.31 -9.14
N ASP A 105 2.81 -1.93 -10.31
CA ASP A 105 1.72 -1.86 -11.29
C ASP A 105 0.45 -2.53 -10.76
N GLU A 106 0.56 -3.68 -10.09
CA GLU A 106 -0.55 -4.31 -9.36
C GLU A 106 -1.16 -3.37 -8.31
N LEU A 107 -0.32 -2.73 -7.48
CA LEU A 107 -0.78 -1.82 -6.44
C LEU A 107 -1.45 -0.56 -7.02
N VAL A 108 -0.97 -0.06 -8.15
CA VAL A 108 -1.62 1.05 -8.87
C VAL A 108 -3.01 0.65 -9.35
N GLN A 109 -3.15 -0.52 -9.99
CA GLN A 109 -4.45 -1.03 -10.44
C GLN A 109 -5.42 -1.24 -9.27
N GLN A 110 -4.95 -1.84 -8.15
CA GLN A 110 -5.76 -2.00 -6.95
C GLN A 110 -6.20 -0.65 -6.37
N ASN A 111 -5.31 0.34 -6.36
CA ASN A 111 -5.63 1.68 -5.86
C ASN A 111 -6.69 2.37 -6.72
N GLU A 112 -6.61 2.24 -8.03
CA GLU A 112 -7.63 2.79 -8.94
C GLU A 112 -8.97 2.10 -8.75
N ALA A 113 -9.01 0.78 -8.68
CA ALA A 113 -10.24 0.02 -8.40
C ALA A 113 -10.87 0.40 -7.05
N LEU A 114 -10.04 0.58 -6.01
CA LEU A 114 -10.50 1.06 -4.70
C LEU A 114 -11.04 2.49 -4.74
N LYS A 115 -10.45 3.38 -5.53
CA LYS A 115 -10.95 4.75 -5.72
C LYS A 115 -12.31 4.75 -6.41
N GLU A 116 -12.49 3.96 -7.46
CA GLU A 116 -13.77 3.82 -8.17
C GLU A 116 -14.85 3.24 -7.24
N ALA A 117 -14.53 2.17 -6.50
CA ALA A 117 -15.44 1.59 -5.52
C ALA A 117 -15.81 2.60 -4.42
N SER A 118 -14.85 3.37 -3.92
CA SER A 118 -15.07 4.42 -2.92
C SER A 118 -15.97 5.55 -3.45
N ALA A 119 -15.77 5.96 -4.71
CA ALA A 119 -16.60 6.97 -5.34
C ALA A 119 -18.05 6.48 -5.53
N SER A 120 -18.23 5.22 -5.95
CA SER A 120 -19.54 4.59 -6.08
C SER A 120 -20.25 4.50 -4.71
N LEU A 121 -19.55 4.06 -3.67
CA LEU A 121 -20.09 3.99 -2.31
C LEU A 121 -20.50 5.37 -1.78
N LYS A 122 -19.72 6.41 -2.08
CA LYS A 122 -20.07 7.79 -1.71
C LYS A 122 -21.39 8.23 -2.33
N GLY A 123 -21.61 7.96 -3.62
CA GLY A 123 -22.86 8.28 -4.30
C GLY A 123 -24.08 7.53 -3.73
N ILE A 124 -23.91 6.24 -3.43
CA ILE A 124 -24.96 5.43 -2.77
C ILE A 124 -25.27 6.01 -1.38
N LEU A 125 -24.25 6.34 -0.60
CA LEU A 125 -24.41 6.88 0.73
C LEU A 125 -25.15 8.24 0.73
N GLU A 126 -24.82 9.14 -0.18
CA GLU A 126 -25.52 10.43 -0.35
C GLU A 126 -27.01 10.22 -0.66
N SER A 127 -27.33 9.23 -1.49
CA SER A 127 -28.74 8.89 -1.76
C SER A 127 -29.46 8.32 -0.54
N LEU A 128 -28.78 7.47 0.25
CA LEU A 128 -29.32 6.92 1.49
C LEU A 128 -29.54 8.00 2.56
N GLU A 129 -28.59 8.91 2.73
CA GLU A 129 -28.71 10.03 3.65
C GLU A 129 -29.93 10.91 3.31
N LYS A 130 -30.07 11.26 2.02
CA LYS A 130 -31.23 12.05 1.55
C LYS A 130 -32.55 11.32 1.89
N ARG A 131 -32.68 10.04 1.51
CA ARG A 131 -33.88 9.25 1.77
C ARG A 131 -34.15 9.07 3.27
N THR A 132 -33.09 8.95 4.08
CA THR A 132 -33.23 8.84 5.54
C THR A 132 -33.75 10.15 6.14
N LEU A 133 -33.27 11.30 5.69
CA LEU A 133 -33.76 12.60 6.14
C LEU A 133 -35.23 12.84 5.73
N GLU A 134 -35.58 12.43 4.51
CA GLU A 134 -36.98 12.46 4.04
C GLU A 134 -37.89 11.58 4.90
N LEU A 135 -37.45 10.36 5.22
CA LEU A 135 -38.15 9.45 6.13
C LEU A 135 -38.31 10.04 7.51
N VAL A 136 -37.25 10.65 8.07
CA VAL A 136 -37.29 11.29 9.38
C VAL A 136 -38.31 12.43 9.43
N ALA A 137 -38.56 13.13 8.35
CA ALA A 137 -39.58 14.16 8.27
C ALA A 137 -41.04 13.60 8.34
N GLN A 138 -41.21 12.34 7.93
CA GLN A 138 -42.52 11.69 7.84
C GLN A 138 -42.93 10.89 9.12
N ILE A 139 -41.96 10.61 10.01
CA ILE A 139 -42.22 9.80 11.21
C ILE A 139 -42.75 10.64 12.36
N PRO A 140 -43.39 10.02 13.38
CA PRO A 140 -43.94 10.72 14.53
C PRO A 140 -42.90 11.48 15.36
N HIS A 141 -43.32 12.59 16.01
CA HIS A 141 -42.47 13.47 16.80
C HIS A 141 -41.62 12.74 17.86
N PRO A 142 -42.17 11.79 18.66
CA PRO A 142 -41.38 11.12 19.70
C PRO A 142 -40.16 10.38 19.16
N ILE A 143 -40.25 9.76 17.98
CA ILE A 143 -39.10 9.09 17.38
C ILE A 143 -38.19 10.10 16.69
N GLN A 144 -38.72 11.21 16.11
CA GLN A 144 -37.88 12.28 15.58
C GLN A 144 -36.93 12.82 16.66
N GLU A 145 -37.44 13.13 17.87
CA GLU A 145 -36.58 13.58 18.96
C GLU A 145 -35.55 12.54 19.41
N ARG A 146 -35.93 11.26 19.43
CA ARG A 146 -35.01 10.17 19.77
C ARG A 146 -33.86 10.04 18.76
N VAL A 147 -34.12 10.18 17.46
CA VAL A 147 -33.09 10.08 16.41
C VAL A 147 -32.34 11.40 16.13
N LYS A 148 -32.78 12.51 16.67
CA LYS A 148 -32.21 13.84 16.48
C LYS A 148 -30.71 13.92 16.73
N PRO A 149 -30.10 13.30 17.75
CA PRO A 149 -28.65 13.33 17.94
C PRO A 149 -27.88 12.65 16.82
N LEU A 150 -28.48 11.68 16.13
CA LEU A 150 -27.90 10.95 15.00
C LEU A 150 -28.12 11.71 13.69
N THR A 151 -29.32 12.24 13.47
CA THR A 151 -29.67 13.00 12.27
C THR A 151 -28.87 14.29 12.14
N GLN A 152 -28.56 14.96 13.26
CA GLN A 152 -27.70 16.15 13.28
C GLN A 152 -26.26 15.89 12.79
N ARG A 153 -25.82 14.62 12.80
CA ARG A 153 -24.52 14.20 12.28
C ARG A 153 -24.55 13.81 10.80
N ILE A 154 -25.74 13.70 10.20
CA ILE A 154 -25.89 13.45 8.78
C ILE A 154 -25.73 14.79 8.05
N PRO A 155 -24.76 14.92 7.14
CA PRO A 155 -24.57 16.16 6.41
C PRO A 155 -25.77 16.46 5.49
N ALA A 156 -26.11 17.73 5.36
CA ALA A 156 -27.12 18.13 4.38
C ALA A 156 -26.65 17.77 2.96
N PRO A 157 -27.58 17.40 2.06
CA PRO A 157 -27.26 17.06 0.69
C PRO A 157 -26.38 18.14 0.01
N GLY A 158 -25.26 17.73 -0.56
CA GLY A 158 -24.34 18.63 -1.28
C GLY A 158 -23.36 19.42 -0.39
N THR A 159 -23.33 19.19 0.93
CA THR A 159 -22.35 19.84 1.82
C THR A 159 -21.10 18.99 1.98
N GLU A 160 -19.93 19.63 1.92
CA GLU A 160 -18.67 18.96 2.26
C GLU A 160 -18.61 18.71 3.76
N THR A 161 -18.26 17.49 4.11
CA THR A 161 -18.09 17.05 5.50
C THR A 161 -16.72 16.45 5.73
N LYS A 162 -16.22 16.61 6.96
CA LYS A 162 -14.97 15.96 7.42
C LYS A 162 -15.19 14.52 7.90
N LEU A 163 -16.45 14.07 7.98
CA LEU A 163 -16.79 12.72 8.42
C LEU A 163 -16.37 11.70 7.36
N SER A 164 -15.82 10.60 7.80
CA SER A 164 -15.49 9.46 6.94
C SER A 164 -16.76 8.80 6.40
N THR A 165 -16.66 8.13 5.25
CA THR A 165 -17.76 7.34 4.66
C THR A 165 -18.33 6.33 5.66
N SER A 166 -17.47 5.71 6.47
CA SER A 166 -17.87 4.74 7.50
C SER A 166 -18.71 5.39 8.62
N GLU A 167 -18.29 6.55 9.12
CA GLU A 167 -19.04 7.28 10.16
C GLU A 167 -20.41 7.76 9.65
N ARG A 168 -20.45 8.28 8.43
CA ARG A 168 -21.69 8.68 7.77
C ARG A 168 -22.66 7.50 7.65
N PHE A 169 -22.15 6.34 7.18
CA PHE A 169 -22.95 5.13 7.08
C PHE A 169 -23.46 4.64 8.44
N GLN A 170 -22.62 4.67 9.47
CA GLN A 170 -23.03 4.31 10.85
C GLN A 170 -24.14 5.21 11.37
N ASN A 171 -24.11 6.51 11.09
CA ASN A 171 -25.17 7.43 11.49
C ASN A 171 -26.50 7.08 10.81
N VAL A 172 -26.47 6.81 9.50
CA VAL A 172 -27.67 6.39 8.76
C VAL A 172 -28.23 5.08 9.30
N VAL A 173 -27.39 4.07 9.48
CA VAL A 173 -27.81 2.77 10.04
C VAL A 173 -28.34 2.94 11.48
N GLY A 174 -27.73 3.80 12.29
CA GLY A 174 -28.18 4.12 13.62
C GLY A 174 -29.60 4.70 13.63
N VAL A 175 -29.88 5.68 12.76
CA VAL A 175 -31.22 6.25 12.59
C VAL A 175 -32.23 5.18 12.17
N LEU A 176 -31.89 4.38 11.14
CA LEU A 176 -32.80 3.33 10.63
C LEU A 176 -33.08 2.24 11.68
N ASN A 177 -32.08 1.89 12.50
CA ASN A 177 -32.26 0.93 13.59
C ASN A 177 -33.18 1.46 14.67
N GLU A 178 -33.07 2.73 15.07
CA GLU A 178 -33.98 3.33 16.06
C GLU A 178 -35.41 3.41 15.51
N ILE A 179 -35.56 3.78 14.23
CA ILE A 179 -36.89 3.78 13.57
C ILE A 179 -37.45 2.35 13.51
N ASN A 180 -36.67 1.36 13.13
CA ASN A 180 -37.10 -0.03 13.05
C ASN A 180 -37.47 -0.60 14.42
N LYS A 181 -36.75 -0.22 15.49
CA LYS A 181 -37.08 -0.58 16.86
C LYS A 181 -38.41 0.02 17.25
N PHE A 182 -38.60 1.32 17.03
CA PHE A 182 -39.85 2.01 17.30
C PHE A 182 -41.02 1.40 16.51
N ASN A 183 -40.80 1.02 15.28
CA ASN A 183 -41.82 0.41 14.41
C ASN A 183 -42.31 -0.96 14.90
N ARG A 184 -41.54 -1.65 15.73
CA ARG A 184 -41.92 -2.95 16.33
C ARG A 184 -42.56 -2.81 17.72
N ASP A 185 -42.45 -1.63 18.30
CA ASP A 185 -42.92 -1.40 19.66
C ASP A 185 -44.24 -0.63 19.63
N ILE A 186 -45.05 -0.86 20.64
CA ILE A 186 -46.22 -0.02 20.98
C ILE A 186 -45.76 0.99 22.03
N THR A 187 -45.86 2.27 21.71
CA THR A 187 -45.38 3.35 22.60
C THR A 187 -46.53 4.23 23.03
N VAL A 188 -46.64 4.46 24.34
CA VAL A 188 -47.60 5.39 24.92
C VAL A 188 -46.83 6.57 25.50
N VAL A 189 -47.23 7.81 25.12
CA VAL A 189 -46.56 9.05 25.54
C VAL A 189 -47.61 10.10 25.87
N SER A 190 -47.44 10.84 26.99
CA SER A 190 -48.23 12.05 27.25
C SER A 190 -47.57 13.25 26.54
N GLU A 191 -48.34 13.99 25.79
CA GLU A 191 -47.88 15.15 25.04
C GLU A 191 -48.95 16.26 25.02
N VAL A 192 -48.48 17.50 24.84
CA VAL A 192 -49.40 18.65 24.67
C VAL A 192 -49.64 18.86 23.19
N ARG A 193 -50.93 18.86 22.80
CA ARG A 193 -51.32 19.04 21.40
C ARG A 193 -52.23 20.25 21.23
N GLN A 194 -52.04 20.87 20.06
CA GLN A 194 -52.98 21.88 19.58
C GLN A 194 -54.15 21.16 18.90
N LEU A 195 -55.34 21.38 19.36
CA LEU A 195 -56.57 20.83 18.79
C LEU A 195 -57.05 21.69 17.65
N GLU A 196 -58.04 21.21 16.87
CA GLU A 196 -58.61 21.94 15.69
C GLU A 196 -59.27 23.23 16.11
N ASP A 197 -59.75 23.36 17.33
CA ASP A 197 -60.33 24.57 17.89
C ASP A 197 -59.31 25.64 18.33
N GLY A 198 -58.02 25.37 18.16
CA GLY A 198 -56.90 26.22 18.55
C GLY A 198 -56.52 26.14 20.02
N THR A 199 -57.19 25.32 20.82
CA THR A 199 -56.86 25.11 22.25
C THR A 199 -55.73 24.07 22.35
N SER A 200 -54.88 24.23 23.39
CA SER A 200 -53.84 23.21 23.71
C SER A 200 -54.36 22.32 24.81
N ALA A 201 -54.36 21.02 24.56
CA ALA A 201 -54.78 20.02 25.57
C ALA A 201 -53.65 19.00 25.79
N GLU A 202 -53.53 18.54 27.02
CA GLU A 202 -52.72 17.37 27.35
C GLU A 202 -53.46 16.13 26.86
N VAL A 203 -52.81 15.33 26.05
CA VAL A 203 -53.34 14.08 25.49
C VAL A 203 -52.36 12.94 25.72
N THR A 204 -52.91 11.75 25.87
CA THR A 204 -52.08 10.53 25.83
C THR A 204 -52.14 9.95 24.44
N ALA A 205 -50.97 9.87 23.81
CA ALA A 205 -50.81 9.33 22.44
C ALA A 205 -50.28 7.90 22.50
N LEU A 206 -50.91 7.05 21.71
CA LEU A 206 -50.57 5.67 21.47
C LEU A 206 -50.00 5.54 20.06
N TYR A 207 -48.77 5.09 19.94
CA TYR A 207 -48.10 4.86 18.65
C TYR A 207 -48.00 3.36 18.38
N LEU A 208 -48.56 2.91 17.27
CA LEU A 208 -48.40 1.55 16.72
C LEU A 208 -47.34 1.58 15.64
N GLY A 209 -46.08 1.55 16.06
CA GLY A 209 -44.95 1.75 15.15
C GLY A 209 -44.96 3.14 14.52
N ILE A 210 -44.56 3.21 13.26
CA ILE A 210 -44.47 4.45 12.47
C ILE A 210 -45.65 4.65 11.49
N GLY A 211 -46.61 3.70 11.44
CA GLY A 211 -47.69 3.75 10.49
C GLY A 211 -48.90 4.49 11.02
N HIS A 212 -49.33 4.16 12.25
CA HIS A 212 -50.56 4.68 12.84
C HIS A 212 -50.33 5.14 14.29
N SER A 213 -51.05 6.15 14.68
CA SER A 213 -51.11 6.56 16.08
C SER A 213 -52.50 7.08 16.43
N PHE A 214 -52.78 7.06 17.70
CA PHE A 214 -54.07 7.48 18.27
C PHE A 214 -53.79 8.35 19.47
N TYR A 215 -54.59 9.35 19.70
CA TYR A 215 -54.54 10.07 20.97
C TYR A 215 -55.92 10.14 21.63
N SER A 216 -55.89 10.22 22.92
CA SER A 216 -57.09 10.50 23.72
C SER A 216 -56.78 11.62 24.69
N GLY A 217 -57.69 12.59 24.82
CA GLY A 217 -57.64 13.63 25.82
C GLY A 217 -58.02 13.07 27.21
N ALA A 218 -57.60 13.75 28.29
CA ALA A 218 -57.79 13.33 29.67
C ALA A 218 -59.28 13.07 30.05
N ASN A 219 -60.20 13.73 29.38
CA ASN A 219 -61.65 13.57 29.65
C ASN A 219 -62.32 12.47 28.80
N GLY A 220 -61.56 11.77 27.90
CA GLY A 220 -62.07 10.72 27.02
C GLY A 220 -63.09 11.18 25.98
N THR A 221 -63.23 12.49 25.76
CA THR A 221 -64.16 13.08 24.77
C THR A 221 -63.47 13.54 23.49
N ILE A 222 -62.18 13.70 23.54
CA ILE A 222 -61.35 14.19 22.42
C ILE A 222 -60.43 13.05 22.02
N ALA A 223 -60.44 12.73 20.73
CA ALA A 223 -59.55 11.72 20.17
C ALA A 223 -59.19 12.03 18.70
N GLY A 224 -58.13 11.46 18.26
CA GLY A 224 -57.73 11.57 16.87
C GLY A 224 -56.81 10.44 16.42
N VAL A 225 -56.64 10.35 15.13
CA VAL A 225 -55.77 9.36 14.42
C VAL A 225 -54.65 10.11 13.74
N GLY A 226 -53.43 9.63 13.92
CA GLY A 226 -52.24 10.14 13.25
C GLY A 226 -51.74 9.15 12.21
N THR A 227 -51.44 9.66 11.05
CA THR A 227 -50.89 8.89 9.91
C THR A 227 -49.74 9.62 9.25
N ALA A 228 -48.83 8.85 8.69
CA ALA A 228 -47.73 9.38 7.87
C ALA A 228 -48.30 9.82 6.52
N THR A 229 -47.96 11.02 6.08
CA THR A 229 -48.27 11.54 4.75
C THR A 229 -46.99 11.98 4.05
N GLU A 230 -47.05 12.23 2.74
CA GLU A 230 -45.90 12.78 1.97
C GLU A 230 -45.41 14.13 2.55
N LYS A 231 -46.29 14.89 3.23
CA LYS A 231 -45.93 16.18 3.82
C LYS A 231 -45.43 16.08 5.28
N GLY A 232 -45.43 14.90 5.83
CA GLY A 232 -45.06 14.63 7.22
C GLY A 232 -46.15 13.93 7.99
N TRP A 233 -46.04 13.97 9.33
CA TRP A 233 -47.02 13.35 10.23
C TRP A 233 -48.23 14.23 10.39
N GLU A 234 -49.42 13.74 9.99
CA GLU A 234 -50.67 14.48 10.08
C GLU A 234 -51.63 13.81 11.08
N TRP A 235 -52.44 14.63 11.76
CA TRP A 235 -53.42 14.19 12.72
C TRP A 235 -54.82 14.62 12.28
N LYS A 236 -55.74 13.66 12.32
CA LYS A 236 -57.17 13.92 12.06
C LYS A 236 -57.98 13.67 13.29
N ALA A 237 -58.94 14.54 13.62
CA ALA A 237 -59.87 14.33 14.72
C ALA A 237 -60.77 13.11 14.46
N ALA A 238 -60.92 12.26 15.47
CA ALA A 238 -61.77 11.05 15.45
C ALA A 238 -62.49 10.89 16.81
N ASN A 239 -63.20 11.92 17.21
CA ASN A 239 -63.87 11.99 18.53
C ASN A 239 -64.94 10.91 18.71
N GLU A 240 -65.51 10.40 17.61
CA GLU A 240 -66.48 9.28 17.67
C GLU A 240 -65.86 8.00 18.23
N SER A 241 -64.55 7.81 18.07
CA SER A 241 -63.80 6.66 18.55
C SER A 241 -63.09 6.92 19.88
N ALA A 242 -63.36 8.04 20.53
CA ALA A 242 -62.63 8.46 21.73
C ALA A 242 -62.72 7.43 22.89
N ALA A 243 -63.84 6.82 23.11
CA ALA A 243 -64.03 5.81 24.15
C ALA A 243 -63.21 4.53 23.90
N GLU A 244 -63.15 4.09 22.65
CA GLU A 244 -62.38 2.90 22.28
C GLU A 244 -60.88 3.16 22.31
N ILE A 245 -60.43 4.33 21.85
CA ILE A 245 -59.01 4.72 21.91
C ILE A 245 -58.55 4.89 23.37
N ALA A 246 -59.36 5.54 24.23
CA ALA A 246 -59.08 5.65 25.66
C ALA A 246 -58.98 4.27 26.34
N LYS A 247 -59.88 3.36 25.99
CA LYS A 247 -59.86 1.98 26.50
C LYS A 247 -58.59 1.23 26.06
N ALA A 248 -58.19 1.38 24.80
CA ALA A 248 -56.96 0.79 24.31
C ALA A 248 -55.71 1.29 25.07
N ILE A 249 -55.64 2.59 25.33
CA ILE A 249 -54.57 3.21 26.11
C ILE A 249 -54.57 2.67 27.54
N ALA A 250 -55.72 2.62 28.22
CA ALA A 250 -55.86 2.12 29.59
C ALA A 250 -55.44 0.63 29.71
N ILE A 251 -55.77 -0.20 28.72
CA ILE A 251 -55.31 -1.60 28.66
C ILE A 251 -53.78 -1.68 28.56
N LEU A 252 -53.18 -0.86 27.73
CA LEU A 252 -51.71 -0.84 27.54
C LEU A 252 -50.97 -0.28 28.77
N GLN A 253 -51.61 0.60 29.54
CA GLN A 253 -51.11 1.10 30.81
C GLN A 253 -51.37 0.15 31.98
N ASN A 254 -52.03 -0.99 31.74
CA ASN A 254 -52.44 -1.98 32.74
C ASN A 254 -53.49 -1.45 33.73
N GLU A 255 -54.26 -0.45 33.34
CA GLU A 255 -55.35 0.09 34.15
C GLU A 255 -56.66 -0.68 33.96
N GLN A 256 -56.79 -1.39 32.84
CA GLN A 256 -57.93 -2.22 32.51
C GLN A 256 -57.52 -3.63 32.08
N ILE A 257 -58.46 -4.58 32.23
CA ILE A 257 -58.26 -5.97 31.81
C ILE A 257 -58.21 -6.04 30.28
N ALA A 258 -57.28 -6.81 29.77
CA ALA A 258 -57.12 -6.99 28.33
C ALA A 258 -58.41 -7.47 27.64
N SER A 259 -58.86 -6.75 26.64
CA SER A 259 -60.02 -7.06 25.80
C SER A 259 -59.79 -6.58 24.38
N PHE A 260 -60.57 -7.10 23.43
CA PHE A 260 -60.52 -6.58 22.06
C PHE A 260 -61.13 -5.20 21.98
N VAL A 261 -60.43 -4.29 21.28
CA VAL A 261 -60.85 -2.91 21.09
C VAL A 261 -60.88 -2.63 19.58
N LEU A 262 -61.93 -2.00 19.10
CA LEU A 262 -62.03 -1.60 17.68
C LEU A 262 -61.44 -0.20 17.52
N ILE A 263 -60.32 -0.12 16.84
CA ILE A 263 -59.62 1.14 16.58
C ILE A 263 -59.82 1.50 15.11
N PRO A 264 -60.08 2.80 14.76
CA PRO A 264 -60.23 3.23 13.38
C PRO A 264 -58.88 3.24 12.70
N VAL A 265 -58.67 2.33 11.77
CA VAL A 265 -57.45 2.22 10.91
C VAL A 265 -57.88 2.31 9.49
N GLU A 266 -57.31 3.27 8.74
CA GLU A 266 -57.40 3.33 7.30
C GLU A 266 -56.22 2.55 6.75
N VAL A 267 -56.45 1.50 5.98
CA VAL A 267 -55.41 0.72 5.28
C VAL A 267 -55.48 1.13 3.81
N GLU A 268 -54.39 1.81 3.36
CA GLU A 268 -54.20 2.14 1.95
C GLU A 268 -53.60 0.96 1.18
#